data_f0cb0f915be1bda1e822578b4703bc46
#
_entry.id   f0cb0f915be1bda1e822578b4703bc46
#
_cell.length_a   1.000
_cell.length_b   1.000
_cell.length_c   1.000
_cell.angle_alpha   90.00
_cell.angle_beta   90.00
_cell.angle_gamma   90.00
#
_symmetry.space_group_name_H-M   'P 1'
#
loop_
_entity.id
_entity.type
_entity.pdbx_description
1 polymer ?
#
loop_
_entity_poly.entity_id
_entity_poly.type
_entity_poly.pdbx_seq_one_letter_code
_entity_poly.pdbx_strand_id
1 'polypeptide(L)'
;MEVRADAWAVDAACSGNPGPMEYQAIDLQTGARVFHFGPMRGTNNIGEFLAIVHALALCWQQGLHNKTIYSDSYNAILWVRKRQCKTKLERTPQTEKLYEIIERAERWLQTHDYRNPILKWETGKWGEVPADFGRK
;
A
#
# COMPACT_ATOMS: atom_id res chain seq x y z
N MET A 1 -6.75 16.68 13.73
CA MET A 1 -5.94 16.88 12.50
C MET A 1 -6.81 16.61 11.30
N GLU A 2 -6.79 17.47 10.34
CA GLU A 2 -7.61 17.33 9.15
C GLU A 2 -6.93 16.47 8.09
N VAL A 3 -7.76 15.84 7.25
CA VAL A 3 -7.25 15.08 6.09
C VAL A 3 -6.67 16.05 5.06
N ARG A 4 -5.49 15.72 4.56
CA ARG A 4 -4.88 16.51 3.48
C ARG A 4 -5.57 16.20 2.17
N ALA A 5 -6.01 17.25 1.46
CA ALA A 5 -6.71 17.05 0.18
C ALA A 5 -5.77 16.60 -0.93
N ASP A 6 -4.54 17.13 -0.94
CA ASP A 6 -3.54 16.78 -1.96
C ASP A 6 -2.80 15.52 -1.54
N ALA A 7 -3.50 14.38 -1.63
CA ALA A 7 -2.99 13.11 -1.14
C ALA A 7 -3.61 11.94 -1.90
N TRP A 8 -2.93 10.81 -1.85
CA TRP A 8 -3.50 9.53 -2.29
C TRP A 8 -3.74 8.67 -1.07
N ALA A 9 -4.84 7.92 -1.09
CA ALA A 9 -5.13 6.92 -0.07
C ALA A 9 -5.01 5.54 -0.70
N VAL A 10 -4.39 4.60 0.02
CA VAL A 10 -4.21 3.23 -0.46
C VAL A 10 -4.94 2.27 0.47
N ASP A 11 -5.33 1.13 -0.05
CA ASP A 11 -5.94 0.06 0.74
C ASP A 11 -5.77 -1.26 0.01
N ALA A 12 -5.93 -2.36 0.76
CA ALA A 12 -5.89 -3.70 0.22
C ALA A 12 -7.11 -4.49 0.70
N ALA A 13 -7.44 -5.54 -0.01
CA ALA A 13 -8.46 -6.48 0.37
C ALA A 13 -7.96 -7.89 0.10
N CYS A 14 -8.32 -8.82 0.96
CA CYS A 14 -7.92 -10.22 0.80
C CYS A 14 -9.02 -11.13 1.32
N SER A 15 -9.45 -12.08 0.49
CA SER A 15 -10.47 -13.04 0.87
C SER A 15 -9.78 -14.27 1.48
N GLY A 16 -9.43 -14.15 2.78
CA GLY A 16 -8.66 -15.16 3.50
C GLY A 16 -7.20 -14.72 3.64
N ASN A 17 -6.46 -15.36 4.53
CA ASN A 17 -5.07 -15.04 4.79
C ASN A 17 -4.27 -16.34 4.93
N PRO A 18 -3.73 -16.90 3.84
CA PRO A 18 -3.66 -16.36 2.49
C PRO A 18 -4.93 -16.55 1.66
N GLY A 19 -5.04 -15.75 0.61
CA GLY A 19 -6.16 -15.82 -0.33
C GLY A 19 -5.95 -14.82 -1.47
N PRO A 20 -6.97 -14.60 -2.33
CA PRO A 20 -6.88 -13.59 -3.37
C PRO A 20 -6.72 -12.20 -2.75
N MET A 21 -5.61 -11.57 -3.04
CA MET A 21 -5.24 -10.25 -2.50
C MET A 21 -5.20 -9.24 -3.64
N GLU A 22 -5.75 -8.06 -3.40
CA GLU A 22 -5.66 -6.95 -4.34
C GLU A 22 -5.47 -5.65 -3.57
N TYR A 23 -4.96 -4.62 -4.25
CA TYR A 23 -4.80 -3.31 -3.63
C TYR A 23 -5.05 -2.21 -4.65
N GLN A 24 -5.33 -1.00 -4.17
CA GLN A 24 -5.59 0.15 -5.02
C GLN A 24 -5.22 1.45 -4.33
N ALA A 25 -5.16 2.51 -5.12
CA ALA A 25 -4.99 3.87 -4.61
C ALA A 25 -6.05 4.77 -5.22
N ILE A 26 -6.53 5.71 -4.44
CA ILE A 26 -7.50 6.73 -4.86
C ILE A 26 -6.91 8.10 -4.60
N ASP A 27 -7.05 8.99 -5.59
CA ASP A 27 -6.69 10.39 -5.44
C ASP A 27 -7.78 11.08 -4.63
N LEU A 28 -7.44 11.63 -3.47
CA LEU A 28 -8.43 12.26 -2.59
C LEU A 28 -9.00 13.54 -3.18
N GLN A 29 -8.23 14.20 -4.06
CA GLN A 29 -8.65 15.47 -4.63
C GLN A 29 -9.72 15.28 -5.72
N THR A 30 -9.62 14.21 -6.51
CA THR A 30 -10.49 13.97 -7.64
C THR A 30 -11.43 12.79 -7.47
N GLY A 31 -11.13 11.89 -6.52
CA GLY A 31 -11.85 10.63 -6.36
C GLY A 31 -11.47 9.57 -7.39
N ALA A 32 -10.54 9.87 -8.27
CA ALA A 32 -10.15 8.94 -9.33
C ALA A 32 -9.25 7.82 -8.79
N ARG A 33 -9.39 6.62 -9.37
CA ARG A 33 -8.49 5.52 -9.06
C ARG A 33 -7.15 5.78 -9.73
N VAL A 34 -6.07 5.80 -8.92
CA VAL A 34 -4.72 6.02 -9.42
C VAL A 34 -4.14 4.74 -9.98
N PHE A 35 -4.32 3.64 -9.27
CA PHE A 35 -3.91 2.31 -9.74
C PHE A 35 -4.69 1.23 -9.00
N HIS A 36 -4.65 0.03 -9.59
CA HIS A 36 -5.21 -1.20 -9.00
C HIS A 36 -4.30 -2.36 -9.38
N PHE A 37 -4.08 -3.28 -8.46
CA PHE A 37 -3.28 -4.48 -8.70
C PHE A 37 -3.97 -5.70 -8.09
N GLY A 38 -3.90 -6.81 -8.82
CA GLY A 38 -4.44 -8.09 -8.36
C GLY A 38 -5.71 -8.47 -9.10
N PRO A 39 -6.37 -9.57 -8.67
CA PRO A 39 -6.02 -10.37 -7.50
C PRO A 39 -4.80 -11.27 -7.72
N MET A 40 -4.10 -11.54 -6.63
CA MET A 40 -2.97 -12.47 -6.59
C MET A 40 -2.95 -13.10 -5.19
N ARG A 41 -2.60 -14.38 -5.10
CA ARG A 41 -2.58 -15.04 -3.79
C ARG A 41 -1.56 -14.37 -2.88
N GLY A 42 -2.01 -13.95 -1.70
CA GLY A 42 -1.19 -13.28 -0.72
C GLY A 42 -1.95 -13.06 0.58
N THR A 43 -1.57 -12.03 1.31
CA THR A 43 -2.24 -11.66 2.56
C THR A 43 -2.61 -10.18 2.53
N ASN A 44 -3.52 -9.79 3.42
CA ASN A 44 -3.93 -8.40 3.51
C ASN A 44 -2.73 -7.48 3.85
N ASN A 45 -1.90 -7.90 4.81
CA ASN A 45 -0.74 -7.09 5.22
C ASN A 45 0.26 -6.89 4.08
N ILE A 46 0.49 -7.93 3.28
CA ILE A 46 1.38 -7.80 2.11
C ILE A 46 0.77 -6.83 1.12
N GLY A 47 -0.54 -6.92 0.86
CA GLY A 47 -1.23 -6.01 -0.05
C GLY A 47 -1.11 -4.57 0.39
N GLU A 48 -1.31 -4.31 1.69
CA GLU A 48 -1.17 -2.97 2.25
C GLU A 48 0.25 -2.43 2.07
N PHE A 49 1.26 -3.27 2.33
CA PHE A 49 2.66 -2.90 2.15
C PHE A 49 2.95 -2.56 0.68
N LEU A 50 2.55 -3.43 -0.23
CA LEU A 50 2.80 -3.22 -1.67
C LEU A 50 2.07 -1.99 -2.20
N ALA A 51 0.87 -1.71 -1.67
CA ALA A 51 0.11 -0.53 -2.08
C ALA A 51 0.87 0.76 -1.77
N ILE A 52 1.46 0.85 -0.58
CA ILE A 52 2.23 2.03 -0.19
C ILE A 52 3.47 2.16 -1.09
N VAL A 53 4.21 1.08 -1.30
CA VAL A 53 5.43 1.14 -2.12
C VAL A 53 5.09 1.49 -3.57
N HIS A 54 4.01 0.93 -4.11
CA HIS A 54 3.56 1.25 -5.46
C HIS A 54 3.25 2.75 -5.59
N ALA A 55 2.56 3.30 -4.59
CA ALA A 55 2.24 4.73 -4.58
C ALA A 55 3.52 5.58 -4.53
N LEU A 56 4.48 5.20 -3.69
CA LEU A 56 5.76 5.91 -3.59
C LEU A 56 6.54 5.87 -4.90
N ALA A 57 6.59 4.69 -5.53
CA ALA A 57 7.32 4.52 -6.79
C ALA A 57 6.68 5.35 -7.91
N LEU A 58 5.36 5.38 -7.96
CA LEU A 58 4.65 6.17 -8.96
C LEU A 58 4.85 7.66 -8.73
N CYS A 59 4.80 8.10 -7.47
CA CYS A 59 5.11 9.49 -7.13
C CYS A 59 6.53 9.87 -7.55
N TRP A 60 7.48 8.97 -7.34
CA TRP A 60 8.87 9.19 -7.75
C TRP A 60 8.97 9.43 -9.26
N GLN A 61 8.31 8.57 -10.04
CA GLN A 61 8.31 8.70 -11.50
C GLN A 61 7.69 10.00 -11.98
N GLN A 62 6.68 10.49 -11.28
CA GLN A 62 5.95 11.70 -11.66
C GLN A 62 6.49 12.97 -11.03
N GLY A 63 7.53 12.86 -10.21
CA GLY A 63 8.10 14.03 -9.52
C GLY A 63 7.23 14.55 -8.38
N LEU A 64 6.31 13.73 -7.87
CA LEU A 64 5.39 14.13 -6.80
C LEU A 64 5.98 13.81 -5.43
N HIS A 65 7.10 14.44 -5.11
CA HIS A 65 7.88 14.09 -3.92
C HIS A 65 7.24 14.55 -2.60
N ASN A 66 6.25 15.43 -2.67
CA ASN A 66 5.56 15.93 -1.47
C ASN A 66 4.16 15.35 -1.31
N LYS A 67 3.72 14.48 -2.22
CA LYS A 67 2.40 13.88 -2.16
C LYS A 67 2.27 13.01 -0.91
N THR A 68 1.26 13.28 -0.08
CA THR A 68 0.98 12.46 1.09
C THR A 68 0.34 11.15 0.69
N ILE A 69 0.75 10.07 1.31
CA ILE A 69 0.16 8.74 1.13
C ILE A 69 -0.51 8.33 2.44
N TYR A 70 -1.81 8.08 2.39
CA TYR A 70 -2.57 7.59 3.55
C TYR A 70 -2.75 6.09 3.48
N SER A 71 -2.57 5.42 4.61
CA SER A 71 -2.88 3.99 4.77
C SER A 71 -3.54 3.79 6.13
N ASP A 72 -4.52 2.91 6.20
CA ASP A 72 -5.13 2.55 7.48
C ASP A 72 -4.39 1.40 8.18
N SER A 73 -3.31 0.89 7.57
CA SER A 73 -2.54 -0.21 8.13
C SER A 73 -1.28 0.29 8.83
N TYR A 74 -1.29 0.26 10.14
CA TYR A 74 -0.12 0.64 10.92
C TYR A 74 1.07 -0.30 10.65
N ASN A 75 0.80 -1.61 10.54
CA ASN A 75 1.85 -2.59 10.25
C ASN A 75 2.54 -2.31 8.91
N ALA A 76 1.76 -2.01 7.87
CA ALA A 76 2.32 -1.72 6.56
C ALA A 76 3.18 -0.47 6.59
N ILE A 77 2.73 0.56 7.30
CA ILE A 77 3.51 1.79 7.45
C ILE A 77 4.85 1.50 8.13
N LEU A 78 4.84 0.69 9.19
CA LEU A 78 6.08 0.31 9.89
C LEU A 78 7.02 -0.48 8.97
N TRP A 79 6.48 -1.43 8.21
CA TRP A 79 7.30 -2.23 7.28
C TRP A 79 7.95 -1.36 6.22
N VAL A 80 7.20 -0.38 5.68
CA VAL A 80 7.76 0.56 4.70
C VAL A 80 8.87 1.39 5.32
N ARG A 81 8.67 1.90 6.54
CA ARG A 81 9.70 2.68 7.24
C ARG A 81 10.95 1.86 7.52
N LYS A 82 10.78 0.58 7.82
CA LYS A 82 11.90 -0.34 8.04
C LYS A 82 12.47 -0.89 6.74
N ARG A 83 11.82 -0.58 5.62
CA ARG A 83 12.23 -1.00 4.28
C ARG A 83 12.28 -2.53 4.14
N GLN A 84 11.38 -3.21 4.84
CA GLN A 84 11.35 -4.68 4.86
C GLN A 84 9.94 -5.17 5.15
N CYS A 85 9.46 -6.10 4.32
CA CYS A 85 8.17 -6.75 4.50
C CYS A 85 8.33 -7.95 5.42
N LYS A 86 7.97 -7.80 6.68
CA LYS A 86 8.17 -8.84 7.70
C LYS A 86 7.02 -9.82 7.76
N THR A 87 6.57 -10.29 6.61
CA THR A 87 5.50 -11.26 6.53
C THR A 87 5.94 -12.64 7.01
N LYS A 88 4.97 -13.40 7.53
CA LYS A 88 5.20 -14.79 7.93
C LYS A 88 4.65 -15.78 6.90
N LEU A 89 4.20 -15.28 5.76
CA LEU A 89 3.70 -16.14 4.69
C LEU A 89 4.82 -17.08 4.22
N GLU A 90 4.50 -18.37 4.16
CA GLU A 90 5.47 -19.36 3.72
C GLU A 90 5.85 -19.15 2.26
N ARG A 91 7.15 -19.23 1.96
CA ARG A 91 7.65 -19.13 0.60
C ARG A 91 7.57 -20.51 -0.05
N THR A 92 6.68 -20.65 -1.01
CA THR A 92 6.42 -21.90 -1.72
C THR A 92 6.38 -21.63 -3.21
N PRO A 93 6.34 -22.69 -4.05
CA PRO A 93 6.16 -22.44 -5.49
C PRO A 93 4.94 -21.62 -5.83
N GLN A 94 3.87 -21.72 -5.01
CA GLN A 94 2.65 -20.94 -5.22
C GLN A 94 2.79 -19.47 -4.84
N THR A 95 3.75 -19.15 -3.96
CA THR A 95 3.97 -17.77 -3.50
C THR A 95 5.25 -17.17 -4.05
N GLU A 96 5.99 -17.89 -4.87
CA GLU A 96 7.29 -17.42 -5.37
C GLU A 96 7.16 -16.11 -6.17
N LYS A 97 6.16 -16.03 -7.03
CA LYS A 97 5.95 -14.81 -7.80
C LYS A 97 5.64 -13.60 -6.93
N LEU A 98 4.86 -13.81 -5.88
CA LEU A 98 4.58 -12.76 -4.91
C LEU A 98 5.86 -12.34 -4.19
N TYR A 99 6.70 -13.29 -3.80
CA TYR A 99 7.97 -12.97 -3.15
C TYR A 99 8.91 -12.19 -4.06
N GLU A 100 8.89 -12.46 -5.37
CA GLU A 100 9.65 -11.65 -6.32
C GLU A 100 9.18 -10.19 -6.31
N ILE A 101 7.87 -9.98 -6.24
CA ILE A 101 7.29 -8.64 -6.17
C ILE A 101 7.67 -7.97 -4.84
N ILE A 102 7.60 -8.70 -3.74
CA ILE A 102 7.98 -8.18 -2.41
C ILE A 102 9.45 -7.76 -2.41
N GLU A 103 10.32 -8.60 -2.94
CA GLU A 103 11.76 -8.31 -2.96
C GLU A 103 12.07 -7.10 -3.85
N ARG A 104 11.34 -6.95 -4.94
CA ARG A 104 11.48 -5.77 -5.80
C ARG A 104 11.05 -4.50 -5.05
N ALA A 105 9.96 -4.59 -4.30
CA ALA A 105 9.48 -3.47 -3.50
C ALA A 105 10.49 -3.09 -2.41
N GLU A 106 11.03 -4.08 -1.71
CA GLU A 106 12.05 -3.85 -0.69
C GLU A 106 13.29 -3.20 -1.28
N ARG A 107 13.73 -3.67 -2.44
CA ARG A 107 14.89 -3.11 -3.12
C ARG A 107 14.64 -1.66 -3.53
N TRP A 108 13.43 -1.37 -4.01
CA TRP A 108 13.07 0.00 -4.35
C TRP A 108 13.20 0.92 -3.13
N LEU A 109 12.67 0.48 -1.99
CA LEU A 109 12.76 1.25 -0.75
C LEU A 109 14.21 1.47 -0.30
N GLN A 110 15.06 0.47 -0.50
CA GLN A 110 16.46 0.51 -0.08
C GLN A 110 17.33 1.35 -1.01
N THR A 111 16.87 1.60 -2.23
CA THR A 111 17.65 2.33 -3.24
C THR A 111 17.08 3.71 -3.58
N HIS A 112 15.93 4.07 -3.01
CA HIS A 112 15.30 5.38 -3.26
C HIS A 112 15.04 6.09 -1.95
N ASP A 113 15.48 7.35 -1.90
CA ASP A 113 15.33 8.18 -0.70
C ASP A 113 14.07 9.02 -0.84
N TYR A 114 12.91 8.37 -0.75
CA TYR A 114 11.63 9.05 -0.91
C TYR A 114 11.37 10.02 0.26
N ARG A 115 10.65 11.11 -0.03
CA ARG A 115 10.32 12.15 0.96
C ARG A 115 8.84 12.25 1.26
N ASN A 116 8.03 11.47 0.57
CA ASN A 116 6.58 11.52 0.71
C ASN A 116 6.17 11.22 2.16
N PRO A 117 5.33 12.06 2.78
CA PRO A 117 4.77 11.73 4.08
C PRO A 117 3.86 10.51 3.96
N ILE A 118 4.05 9.55 4.85
CA ILE A 118 3.17 8.38 4.95
C ILE A 118 2.42 8.52 6.27
N LEU A 119 1.11 8.73 6.18
CA LEU A 119 0.30 9.03 7.35
C LEU A 119 -0.77 7.96 7.56
N LYS A 120 -1.08 7.72 8.84
CA LYS A 120 -2.13 6.79 9.21
C LYS A 120 -3.51 7.39 8.93
N TRP A 121 -4.35 6.67 8.21
CA TRP A 121 -5.75 7.05 8.03
C TRP A 121 -6.50 6.72 9.31
N GLU A 122 -7.17 7.73 9.90
CA GLU A 122 -7.84 7.59 11.19
C GLU A 122 -9.29 7.15 10.97
N THR A 123 -9.49 5.86 10.74
CA THR A 123 -10.81 5.32 10.44
C THR A 123 -11.84 5.68 11.51
N GLY A 124 -11.44 5.69 12.78
CA GLY A 124 -12.34 6.05 13.88
C GLY A 124 -12.81 7.49 13.86
N LYS A 125 -12.11 8.37 13.16
CA LYS A 125 -12.46 9.79 13.07
C LYS A 125 -13.03 10.17 11.71
N TRP A 126 -12.54 9.53 10.65
CA TRP A 126 -12.84 9.95 9.28
C TRP A 126 -13.67 8.92 8.50
N GLY A 127 -14.03 7.80 9.12
CA GLY A 127 -14.73 6.73 8.43
C GLY A 127 -13.78 5.86 7.61
N GLU A 128 -14.33 4.98 6.79
CA GLU A 128 -13.52 4.10 5.97
C GLU A 128 -12.62 4.88 5.02
N VAL A 129 -11.42 4.35 4.78
CA VAL A 129 -10.49 4.96 3.84
C VAL A 129 -11.13 4.99 2.44
N PRO A 130 -10.99 6.10 1.67
CA PRO A 130 -11.62 6.17 0.34
C PRO A 130 -11.22 5.05 -0.62
N ALA A 131 -10.07 4.43 -0.41
CA ALA A 131 -9.62 3.31 -1.24
C ALA A 131 -10.23 1.97 -0.83
N ASP A 132 -11.12 1.94 0.18
CA ASP A 132 -11.74 0.72 0.67
C ASP A 132 -12.50 -0.01 -0.44
N PHE A 133 -12.38 -1.34 -0.46
CA PHE A 133 -13.04 -2.16 -1.49
C PHE A 133 -14.49 -2.47 -1.17
N GLY A 134 -14.97 -2.11 0.02
CA GLY A 134 -16.35 -2.39 0.42
C GLY A 134 -16.62 -3.85 0.73
N ARG A 135 -15.59 -4.67 0.95
CA ARG A 135 -15.72 -6.10 1.20
C ARG A 135 -15.19 -6.53 2.56
N LYS A 136 -14.87 -5.58 3.39
CA LYS A 136 -14.32 -5.87 4.72
C LYS A 136 -15.40 -6.02 5.77
#